data_a3425267e4630e812e0b5510ea049a19
#
_entry.id   a3425267e4630e812e0b5510ea049a19
#
_cell.length_a   1.000
_cell.length_b   1.000
_cell.length_c   1.000
_cell.angle_alpha   90.00
_cell.angle_beta   90.00
_cell.angle_gamma   90.00
#
_symmetry.space_group_name_H-M   'P 1'
#
loop_
_entity.id
_entity.type
_entity.pdbx_description
1 polymer ?
#
loop_
_entity_poly.entity_id
_entity_poly.type
_entity_poly.pdbx_seq_one_letter_code
_entity_poly.pdbx_strand_id
1 'polypeptide(L)'
;MLQDTTDSESKSTIEVLQEVRSPLIPENAHVMTVLINHPPGAAGYPPHRLPGGPGFGYMIDGEMLFELEGEAPRVLRAGDAFWGLGGDVIHYQNANNRTDIPCSFVLTLFCVPGQPMLERVTEEELEERKGLRVTS
;
A
#
# COMPACT_ATOMS: atom_id res chain seq x y z
N MET A 1 10.37 20.86 -1.29
CA MET A 1 9.43 20.15 -0.45
C MET A 1 8.31 21.07 0.00
N LEU A 2 7.08 20.61 -0.13
CA LEU A 2 5.95 21.35 0.39
C LEU A 2 5.87 21.24 1.89
N GLN A 3 5.52 22.32 2.55
CA GLN A 3 5.24 22.34 3.98
C GLN A 3 3.75 22.63 4.16
N ASP A 4 3.27 22.51 5.39
CA ASP A 4 1.90 22.88 5.70
C ASP A 4 1.65 24.32 5.28
N THR A 5 0.56 24.54 4.57
CA THR A 5 0.15 25.86 4.11
C THR A 5 -1.22 26.16 4.67
N THR A 6 -1.35 27.30 5.31
CA THR A 6 -2.63 27.77 5.84
C THR A 6 -3.02 29.06 5.15
N ASP A 7 -4.20 29.08 4.56
CA ASP A 7 -4.80 30.29 4.00
C ASP A 7 -5.64 30.91 5.10
N SER A 8 -5.19 32.07 5.63
CA SER A 8 -5.85 32.70 6.75
C SER A 8 -7.26 33.23 6.43
N GLU A 9 -7.55 33.51 5.16
CA GLU A 9 -8.88 33.97 4.76
C GLU A 9 -9.86 32.83 4.61
N SER A 10 -9.48 31.74 3.96
CA SER A 10 -10.34 30.57 3.73
C SER A 10 -10.21 29.54 4.86
N LYS A 11 -9.18 29.64 5.70
CA LYS A 11 -8.85 28.65 6.71
C LYS A 11 -8.58 27.27 6.13
N SER A 12 -8.29 27.19 4.86
CA SER A 12 -7.87 25.95 4.21
C SER A 12 -6.42 25.62 4.57
N THR A 13 -6.12 24.36 4.71
CA THR A 13 -4.78 23.90 5.01
C THR A 13 -4.34 22.84 4.03
N ILE A 14 -3.04 22.70 3.83
CA ILE A 14 -2.44 21.63 3.06
C ILE A 14 -1.40 20.98 3.97
N GLU A 15 -1.54 19.68 4.17
CA GLU A 15 -0.59 18.90 4.94
C GLU A 15 0.01 17.84 4.04
N VAL A 16 1.33 17.78 3.93
CA VAL A 16 2.01 16.75 3.16
C VAL A 16 2.17 15.52 4.04
N LEU A 17 1.45 14.45 3.71
CA LEU A 17 1.46 13.22 4.51
C LEU A 17 2.64 12.32 4.17
N GLN A 18 3.09 12.35 2.93
CA GLN A 18 4.30 11.65 2.49
C GLN A 18 4.80 12.24 1.19
N GLU A 19 6.09 12.08 0.96
CA GLU A 19 6.72 12.48 -0.29
C GLU A 19 7.69 11.38 -0.69
N VAL A 20 7.53 10.84 -1.89
CA VAL A 20 8.42 9.82 -2.44
C VAL A 20 9.10 10.42 -3.66
N ARG A 21 10.42 10.51 -3.59
CA ARG A 21 11.20 11.15 -4.67
C ARG A 21 11.58 10.13 -5.71
N SER A 22 11.39 10.49 -6.99
CA SER A 22 11.80 9.72 -8.15
C SER A 22 11.31 8.27 -8.11
N PRO A 23 10.01 8.02 -7.87
CA PRO A 23 9.51 6.65 -7.91
C PRO A 23 9.64 6.09 -9.33
N LEU A 24 9.88 4.78 -9.44
CA LEU A 24 10.00 4.12 -10.73
C LEU A 24 8.59 3.77 -11.23
N ILE A 25 8.10 4.56 -12.18
CA ILE A 25 6.79 4.35 -12.80
C ILE A 25 7.02 3.89 -14.24
N PRO A 26 6.44 2.74 -14.65
CA PRO A 26 6.59 2.26 -16.02
C PRO A 26 6.00 3.23 -17.04
N GLU A 27 6.56 3.25 -18.24
CA GLU A 27 6.00 4.01 -19.35
C GLU A 27 4.61 3.47 -19.71
N ASN A 28 3.74 4.36 -20.12
CA ASN A 28 2.36 4.05 -20.52
C ASN A 28 1.50 3.47 -19.40
N ALA A 29 1.91 3.61 -18.15
CA ALA A 29 1.11 3.18 -17.03
C ALA A 29 -0.14 4.04 -16.89
N HIS A 30 -1.27 3.39 -16.60
CA HIS A 30 -2.50 4.08 -16.22
C HIS A 30 -2.52 4.23 -14.70
N VAL A 31 -3.08 5.32 -14.23
CA VAL A 31 -3.21 5.60 -12.79
C VAL A 31 -4.63 5.29 -12.36
N MET A 32 -4.76 4.53 -11.27
CA MET A 32 -6.06 4.20 -10.70
C MET A 32 -6.08 4.56 -9.23
N THR A 33 -7.22 5.05 -8.76
CA THR A 33 -7.49 5.21 -7.34
C THR A 33 -8.54 4.17 -6.96
N VAL A 34 -8.21 3.32 -6.01
CA VAL A 34 -9.12 2.27 -5.56
C VAL A 34 -9.40 2.41 -4.07
N LEU A 35 -10.62 2.08 -3.68
CA LEU A 35 -11.01 2.00 -2.28
C LEU A 35 -11.06 0.52 -1.90
N ILE A 36 -10.33 0.16 -0.86
CA ILE A 36 -10.28 -1.21 -0.38
C ILE A 36 -10.95 -1.25 1.00
N ASN A 37 -11.89 -2.20 1.16
CA ASN A 37 -12.59 -2.42 2.42
C ASN A 37 -12.34 -3.85 2.85
N HIS A 38 -11.86 -4.04 4.07
CA HIS A 38 -11.70 -5.35 4.67
C HIS A 38 -12.68 -5.50 5.83
N PRO A 39 -13.56 -6.51 5.80
CA PRO A 39 -14.41 -6.77 6.96
C PRO A 39 -13.59 -7.15 8.19
N PRO A 40 -14.18 -7.12 9.39
CA PRO A 40 -13.48 -7.53 10.60
C PRO A 40 -12.83 -8.89 10.46
N GLY A 41 -11.56 -9.00 10.84
CA GLY A 41 -10.81 -10.25 10.80
C GLY A 41 -10.35 -10.72 9.43
N ALA A 42 -10.62 -9.97 8.36
CA ALA A 42 -10.23 -10.39 7.01
C ALA A 42 -8.70 -10.42 6.87
N ALA A 43 -8.21 -11.52 6.27
CA ALA A 43 -6.77 -11.67 6.03
C ALA A 43 -6.26 -10.79 4.88
N GLY A 44 -7.16 -10.22 4.09
CA GLY A 44 -6.79 -9.47 2.90
C GLY A 44 -6.38 -10.36 1.75
N TYR A 45 -5.69 -9.82 0.79
CA TYR A 45 -5.22 -10.60 -0.35
C TYR A 45 -4.02 -11.46 0.05
N PRO A 46 -3.87 -12.65 -0.55
CA PRO A 46 -2.66 -13.45 -0.37
C PRO A 46 -1.42 -12.68 -0.85
N PRO A 47 -0.22 -13.17 -0.52
CA PRO A 47 1.00 -12.52 -0.98
C PRO A 47 1.00 -12.29 -2.50
N HIS A 48 1.35 -11.07 -2.89
CA HIS A 48 1.21 -10.62 -4.28
C HIS A 48 2.25 -9.53 -4.60
N ARG A 49 2.31 -9.21 -5.90
CA ARG A 49 3.07 -8.08 -6.43
C ARG A 49 2.15 -7.08 -7.09
N LEU A 50 2.66 -5.87 -7.27
CA LEU A 50 2.04 -4.83 -8.08
C LEU A 50 2.92 -4.60 -9.31
N PRO A 51 2.67 -5.31 -10.43
CA PRO A 51 3.55 -5.22 -11.60
C PRO A 51 3.64 -3.82 -12.20
N GLY A 52 2.60 -3.01 -12.00
CA GLY A 52 2.55 -1.65 -12.56
C GLY A 52 3.42 -0.63 -11.85
N GLY A 53 4.10 -0.98 -10.78
CA GLY A 53 5.00 -0.05 -10.09
C GLY A 53 4.53 0.31 -8.68
N PRO A 54 4.93 1.48 -8.19
CA PRO A 54 4.66 1.84 -6.79
C PRO A 54 3.18 2.04 -6.52
N GLY A 55 2.81 1.82 -5.26
CA GLY A 55 1.47 2.12 -4.77
C GLY A 55 1.55 3.11 -3.62
N PHE A 56 0.61 4.05 -3.57
CA PHE A 56 0.56 5.10 -2.55
C PHE A 56 -0.79 5.04 -1.85
N GLY A 57 -0.78 4.90 -0.54
CA GLY A 57 -1.98 4.66 0.23
C GLY A 57 -2.23 5.64 1.35
N TYR A 58 -3.48 5.67 1.79
CA TYR A 58 -3.92 6.45 2.93
C TYR A 58 -5.01 5.70 3.68
N MET A 59 -4.79 5.49 4.98
CA MET A 59 -5.75 4.80 5.84
C MET A 59 -6.91 5.72 6.22
N ILE A 60 -8.13 5.28 5.91
CA ILE A 60 -9.36 6.03 6.24
C ILE A 60 -9.89 5.61 7.61
N ASP A 61 -10.09 4.31 7.81
CA ASP A 61 -10.67 3.75 9.03
C ASP A 61 -9.97 2.46 9.44
N GLY A 62 -9.95 2.21 10.73
CA GLY A 62 -9.49 0.95 11.29
C GLY A 62 -7.97 0.81 11.30
N GLU A 63 -7.52 -0.43 11.32
CA GLU A 63 -6.09 -0.76 11.40
C GLU A 63 -5.75 -1.85 10.39
N MET A 64 -4.65 -1.67 9.68
CA MET A 64 -4.16 -2.66 8.73
C MET A 64 -2.79 -3.17 9.17
N LEU A 65 -2.63 -4.49 9.19
CA LEU A 65 -1.32 -5.11 9.34
C LEU A 65 -0.67 -5.15 7.96
N PHE A 66 0.42 -4.41 7.78
CA PHE A 66 1.05 -4.18 6.50
C PHE A 66 2.48 -4.72 6.51
N GLU A 67 2.80 -5.53 5.52
CA GLU A 67 4.15 -6.11 5.42
C GLU A 67 4.61 -6.18 3.99
N LEU A 68 5.78 -5.59 3.73
CA LEU A 68 6.49 -5.71 2.46
C LEU A 68 7.77 -6.53 2.66
N GLU A 69 8.17 -7.22 1.60
CA GLU A 69 9.44 -7.93 1.59
C GLU A 69 10.59 -7.00 1.93
N GLY A 70 11.44 -7.40 2.85
CA GLY A 70 12.58 -6.60 3.29
C GLY A 70 12.29 -5.65 4.43
N GLU A 71 11.03 -5.55 4.87
CA GLU A 71 10.63 -4.68 5.96
C GLU A 71 9.88 -5.46 7.02
N ALA A 72 10.01 -5.05 8.28
CA ALA A 72 9.26 -5.66 9.36
C ALA A 72 7.77 -5.33 9.22
N PRO A 73 6.87 -6.25 9.62
CA PRO A 73 5.44 -5.94 9.66
C PRO A 73 5.16 -4.74 10.55
N ARG A 74 4.19 -3.92 10.16
CA ARG A 74 3.77 -2.76 10.94
C ARG A 74 2.27 -2.56 10.88
N VAL A 75 1.72 -1.91 11.88
CA VAL A 75 0.30 -1.59 11.94
C VAL A 75 0.09 -0.16 11.48
N LEU A 76 -0.76 0.01 10.49
CA LEU A 76 -1.16 1.31 9.95
C LEU A 76 -2.55 1.65 10.48
N ARG A 77 -2.75 2.88 10.91
CA ARG A 77 -4.00 3.35 11.50
C ARG A 77 -4.60 4.48 10.68
N ALA A 78 -5.87 4.79 10.94
CA ALA A 78 -6.55 5.91 10.29
C ALA A 78 -5.68 7.16 10.33
N GLY A 79 -5.50 7.82 9.20
CA GLY A 79 -4.64 9.00 9.07
C GLY A 79 -3.21 8.70 8.62
N ASP A 80 -2.78 7.43 8.62
CA ASP A 80 -1.44 7.07 8.18
C ASP A 80 -1.37 6.98 6.67
N ALA A 81 -0.33 7.60 6.09
CA ALA A 81 0.03 7.39 4.70
C ALA A 81 1.08 6.30 4.61
N PHE A 82 1.08 5.57 3.50
CA PHE A 82 2.03 4.49 3.27
C PHE A 82 2.31 4.32 1.79
N TRP A 83 3.38 3.63 1.45
CA TRP A 83 3.71 3.33 0.06
C TRP A 83 4.58 2.09 -0.04
N GLY A 84 4.65 1.53 -1.24
CA GLY A 84 5.54 0.43 -1.56
C GLY A 84 6.07 0.57 -2.98
N LEU A 85 7.25 0.04 -3.22
CA LEU A 85 7.92 0.12 -4.53
C LEU A 85 7.14 -0.55 -5.66
N GLY A 86 6.44 -1.62 -5.36
CA GLY A 86 5.83 -2.43 -6.41
C GLY A 86 6.88 -3.21 -7.20
N GLY A 87 6.56 -3.52 -8.46
CA GLY A 87 7.43 -4.33 -9.29
C GLY A 87 7.65 -5.72 -8.70
N ASP A 88 8.89 -6.09 -8.45
CA ASP A 88 9.25 -7.41 -7.95
C ASP A 88 9.06 -7.59 -6.44
N VAL A 89 8.84 -6.52 -5.71
CA VAL A 89 8.68 -6.57 -4.25
C VAL A 89 7.41 -7.31 -3.87
N ILE A 90 7.52 -8.31 -2.98
CA ILE A 90 6.37 -9.06 -2.51
C ILE A 90 5.67 -8.29 -1.39
N HIS A 91 4.35 -8.11 -1.54
CA HIS A 91 3.47 -7.60 -0.49
C HIS A 91 2.94 -8.82 0.27
N TYR A 92 3.45 -9.05 1.47
CA TYR A 92 3.11 -10.24 2.25
C TYR A 92 1.77 -10.13 2.96
N GLN A 93 1.50 -8.99 3.58
CA GLN A 93 0.29 -8.81 4.37
C GLN A 93 -0.36 -7.46 4.12
N ASN A 94 -1.68 -7.47 4.07
CA ASN A 94 -2.53 -6.27 4.02
C ASN A 94 -3.83 -6.57 4.79
N ALA A 95 -3.70 -7.24 5.92
CA ALA A 95 -4.82 -7.78 6.67
C ALA A 95 -5.48 -6.71 7.55
N ASN A 96 -6.79 -6.90 7.83
CA ASN A 96 -7.41 -6.14 8.90
C ASN A 96 -6.83 -6.62 10.22
N ASN A 97 -6.20 -5.73 10.96
CA ASN A 97 -5.55 -6.05 12.23
C ASN A 97 -6.54 -6.22 13.38
N ARG A 98 -7.84 -5.97 13.14
CA ARG A 98 -8.89 -6.05 14.14
C ARG A 98 -9.93 -7.09 13.77
N THR A 99 -10.55 -7.66 14.79
CA THR A 99 -11.65 -8.62 14.60
C THR A 99 -13.01 -8.02 14.91
N ASP A 100 -13.04 -6.77 15.36
CA ASP A 100 -14.25 -6.11 15.85
C ASP A 100 -14.74 -4.98 14.94
N ILE A 101 -13.87 -4.40 14.12
CA ILE A 101 -14.24 -3.30 13.23
C ILE A 101 -13.66 -3.52 11.83
N PRO A 102 -14.29 -2.98 10.80
CA PRO A 102 -13.72 -3.02 9.45
C PRO A 102 -12.52 -2.08 9.34
N CYS A 103 -11.71 -2.26 8.29
CA CYS A 103 -10.73 -1.26 7.93
C CYS A 103 -10.88 -0.89 6.46
N SER A 104 -10.56 0.36 6.14
CA SER A 104 -10.63 0.85 4.77
C SER A 104 -9.47 1.79 4.48
N PHE A 105 -9.02 1.74 3.24
CA PHE A 105 -7.95 2.61 2.78
C PHE A 105 -8.10 2.87 1.29
N VAL A 106 -7.60 4.02 0.85
CA VAL A 106 -7.50 4.35 -0.58
C VAL A 106 -6.08 4.08 -1.02
N LEU A 107 -5.97 3.62 -2.26
CA LEU A 107 -4.68 3.27 -2.83
C LEU A 107 -4.61 3.80 -4.25
N THR A 108 -3.55 4.55 -4.55
CA THR A 108 -3.25 4.97 -5.92
C THR A 108 -2.26 3.98 -6.50
N LEU A 109 -2.67 3.32 -7.58
CA LEU A 109 -1.93 2.26 -8.25
C LEU A 109 -1.65 2.63 -9.70
N PHE A 110 -0.64 1.98 -10.25
CA PHE A 110 -0.34 2.06 -11.68
C PHE A 110 -0.62 0.72 -12.31
N CYS A 111 -1.18 0.73 -13.52
CA CYS A 111 -1.51 -0.48 -14.26
C CYS A 111 -0.93 -0.36 -15.65
N VAL A 112 -0.15 -1.34 -16.06
CA VAL A 112 0.44 -1.39 -17.40
C VAL A 112 -0.49 -2.22 -18.29
N PRO A 113 -0.91 -1.71 -19.48
CA PRO A 113 -1.74 -2.49 -20.37
C PRO A 113 -1.14 -3.88 -20.64
N GLY A 114 -1.97 -4.90 -20.54
CA GLY A 114 -1.55 -6.29 -20.73
C GLY A 114 -1.02 -6.99 -19.48
N GLN A 115 -0.88 -6.26 -18.37
CA GLN A 115 -0.46 -6.83 -17.09
C GLN A 115 -1.60 -6.77 -16.08
N PRO A 116 -1.69 -7.74 -15.16
CA PRO A 116 -2.70 -7.67 -14.10
C PRO A 116 -2.37 -6.55 -13.10
N MET A 117 -3.38 -6.04 -12.43
CA MET A 117 -3.21 -5.06 -11.37
C MET A 117 -2.45 -5.67 -10.18
N LEU A 118 -2.81 -6.90 -9.84
CA LEU A 118 -2.16 -7.69 -8.79
C LEU A 118 -1.72 -9.02 -9.39
N GLU A 119 -0.53 -9.46 -9.04
CA GLU A 119 -0.03 -10.76 -9.44
C GLU A 119 0.24 -11.58 -8.18
N ARG A 120 -0.48 -12.68 -8.02
CA ARG A 120 -0.31 -13.57 -6.87
C ARG A 120 1.03 -14.28 -6.95
N VAL A 121 1.74 -14.31 -5.83
CA VAL A 121 3.01 -15.04 -5.72
C VAL A 121 2.73 -16.51 -5.44
N THR A 122 3.42 -17.41 -6.13
CA THR A 122 3.24 -18.84 -5.94
C THR A 122 3.87 -19.30 -4.62
N GLU A 123 3.37 -20.42 -4.09
CA GLU A 123 3.97 -21.00 -2.87
C GLU A 123 5.42 -21.39 -3.07
N GLU A 124 5.76 -21.85 -4.28
CA GLU A 124 7.14 -22.16 -4.63
C GLU A 124 8.05 -20.95 -4.52
N GLU A 125 7.62 -19.83 -5.05
CA GLU A 125 8.40 -18.60 -4.99
C GLU A 125 8.47 -18.05 -3.56
N LEU A 126 7.40 -18.17 -2.79
CA LEU A 126 7.43 -17.79 -1.37
C LEU A 126 8.47 -18.58 -0.61
N GLU A 127 8.59 -19.89 -0.89
CA GLU A 127 9.61 -20.73 -0.27
C GLU A 127 11.01 -20.31 -0.68
N GLU A 128 11.22 -20.04 -1.97
CA GLU A 128 12.52 -19.60 -2.49
C GLU A 128 12.97 -18.26 -1.91
N ARG A 129 12.03 -17.37 -1.64
CA ARG A 129 12.32 -16.00 -1.20
C ARG A 129 12.13 -15.78 0.29
N LYS A 130 11.82 -16.83 1.05
CA LYS A 130 11.55 -16.67 2.49
C LYS A 130 12.68 -16.04 3.29
N GLY A 131 13.93 -16.20 2.84
CA GLY A 131 15.08 -15.58 3.50
C GLY A 131 15.14 -14.06 3.38
N LEU A 132 14.37 -13.48 2.46
CA LEU A 132 14.28 -12.03 2.29
C LEU A 132 13.18 -11.41 3.14
N ARG A 133 12.33 -12.24 3.73
CA ARG A 133 11.25 -11.78 4.61
C ARG A 133 11.81 -11.51 6.00
N VAL A 134 11.52 -10.31 6.52
CA VAL A 134 11.96 -9.94 7.87
C VAL A 134 10.99 -10.55 8.87
N THR A 135 11.55 -11.33 9.81
CA THR A 135 10.76 -11.84 10.93
C THR A 135 10.96 -10.91 12.12
N SER A 136 9.85 -10.47 12.68
CA SER A 136 9.88 -9.55 13.83
C SER A 136 10.40 -10.22 15.10
#